data_827026b70b9fcbd346f7ff7c3e8544f1
#
_entry.id   827026b70b9fcbd346f7ff7c3e8544f1
#
_cell.length_a   1.000
_cell.length_b   1.000
_cell.length_c   1.000
_cell.angle_alpha   90.00
_cell.angle_beta   90.00
_cell.angle_gamma   90.00
#
_symmetry.space_group_name_H-M   'P 1'
#
loop_
_entity.id
_entity.type
_entity.pdbx_description
1 polymer ?
#
loop_
_entity_poly.entity_id
_entity_poly.type
_entity_poly.pdbx_seq_one_letter_code
_entity_poly.pdbx_strand_id
1 'polypeptide(L)'
;MGRPRAFDEEQAVRAAAELFAVRGYEGTSVDDLVTGLGVHRGSLYKVFGSKRGLYLAALRRHLDEEVLPLAAALREADGLGALLAQAVAAFDGGPAAGLLLSAAVERAGGDPEVGALVGEGLAALDGAVEQVGGNGSGTAGVLAATVLGLRLRARAGAGGPSADAVLAFAERVG
;
A
#
# COMPACT_ATOMS: atom_id res chain seq x y z
N MET A 1 11.38 -9.96 -39.02
CA MET A 1 10.07 -9.94 -38.35
C MET A 1 10.31 -10.21 -36.87
N GLY A 2 10.22 -9.19 -36.01
CA GLY A 2 10.39 -9.34 -34.55
C GLY A 2 9.22 -10.14 -33.99
N ARG A 3 9.52 -11.18 -33.22
CA ARG A 3 8.56 -11.94 -32.41
C ARG A 3 7.81 -10.94 -31.54
N PRO A 4 6.48 -10.95 -31.46
CA PRO A 4 5.76 -10.09 -30.52
C PRO A 4 6.36 -10.35 -29.13
N ARG A 5 6.74 -9.30 -28.38
CA ARG A 5 7.12 -9.46 -26.97
C ARG A 5 5.97 -10.19 -26.30
N ALA A 6 6.27 -11.34 -25.69
CA ALA A 6 5.30 -12.03 -24.86
C ALA A 6 4.82 -11.03 -23.82
N PHE A 7 3.52 -10.94 -23.65
CA PHE A 7 2.90 -10.11 -22.62
C PHE A 7 3.40 -10.61 -21.25
N ASP A 8 4.14 -9.76 -20.56
CA ASP A 8 4.65 -10.06 -19.22
C ASP A 8 3.60 -9.57 -18.20
N GLU A 9 2.87 -10.51 -17.64
CA GLU A 9 1.78 -10.23 -16.70
C GLU A 9 2.32 -9.61 -15.39
N GLU A 10 3.45 -10.09 -14.89
CA GLU A 10 4.03 -9.58 -13.64
C GLU A 10 4.51 -8.13 -13.81
N GLN A 11 5.18 -7.83 -14.92
CA GLN A 11 5.61 -6.49 -15.23
C GLN A 11 4.40 -5.56 -15.41
N ALA A 12 3.34 -6.03 -16.06
CA ALA A 12 2.12 -5.26 -16.26
C ALA A 12 1.42 -4.95 -14.93
N VAL A 13 1.30 -5.93 -14.04
CA VAL A 13 0.69 -5.74 -12.71
C VAL A 13 1.50 -4.76 -11.88
N ARG A 14 2.84 -4.86 -11.90
CA ARG A 14 3.73 -3.91 -11.20
C ARG A 14 3.56 -2.49 -11.69
N ALA A 15 3.66 -2.26 -12.99
CA ALA A 15 3.50 -0.93 -13.57
C ALA A 15 2.08 -0.37 -13.37
N ALA A 16 1.06 -1.23 -13.37
CA ALA A 16 -0.30 -0.83 -13.03
C ALA A 16 -0.43 -0.39 -11.56
N ALA A 17 0.22 -1.09 -10.63
CA ALA A 17 0.24 -0.71 -9.22
C ALA A 17 0.80 0.71 -9.02
N GLU A 18 1.89 1.05 -9.70
CA GLU A 18 2.48 2.39 -9.67
C GLU A 18 1.53 3.45 -10.22
N LEU A 19 0.89 3.19 -11.36
CA LEU A 19 -0.07 4.12 -11.96
C LEU A 19 -1.27 4.36 -11.04
N PHE A 20 -1.85 3.29 -10.49
CA PHE A 20 -2.98 3.39 -9.56
C PHE A 20 -2.59 4.07 -8.24
N ALA A 21 -1.38 3.85 -7.73
CA ALA A 21 -0.90 4.50 -6.52
C ALA A 21 -0.78 6.02 -6.69
N VAL A 22 -0.37 6.49 -7.87
CA VAL A 22 -0.19 7.92 -8.17
C VAL A 22 -1.50 8.61 -8.51
N ARG A 23 -2.34 8.00 -9.36
CA ARG A 23 -3.53 8.63 -9.94
C ARG A 23 -4.85 8.22 -9.30
N GLY A 24 -4.83 7.20 -8.46
CA GLY A 24 -6.03 6.53 -7.95
C GLY A 24 -6.70 5.64 -9.01
N TYR A 25 -7.71 4.90 -8.58
CA TYR A 25 -8.47 4.04 -9.48
C TYR A 25 -9.28 4.87 -10.48
N GLU A 26 -10.05 5.85 -10.02
CA GLU A 26 -10.91 6.66 -10.89
C GLU A 26 -10.08 7.57 -11.82
N GLY A 27 -8.96 8.09 -11.35
CA GLY A 27 -8.05 8.95 -12.12
C GLY A 27 -7.20 8.21 -13.16
N THR A 28 -7.25 6.88 -13.22
CA THR A 28 -6.52 6.06 -14.18
C THR A 28 -7.46 5.53 -15.26
N SER A 29 -7.32 5.97 -16.50
CA SER A 29 -8.09 5.44 -17.63
C SER A 29 -7.47 4.15 -18.19
N VAL A 30 -8.26 3.39 -18.99
CA VAL A 30 -7.72 2.23 -19.71
C VAL A 30 -6.65 2.64 -20.73
N ASP A 31 -6.75 3.83 -21.30
CA ASP A 31 -5.75 4.36 -22.23
C ASP A 31 -4.44 4.70 -21.53
N ASP A 32 -4.51 5.23 -20.31
CA ASP A 32 -3.32 5.43 -19.45
C ASP A 32 -2.62 4.10 -19.16
N LEU A 33 -3.40 3.05 -18.83
CA LEU A 33 -2.86 1.71 -18.60
C LEU A 33 -2.20 1.14 -19.85
N VAL A 34 -2.88 1.16 -20.99
CA VAL A 34 -2.36 0.67 -22.27
C VAL A 34 -1.06 1.38 -22.65
N THR A 35 -1.02 2.70 -22.48
CA THR A 35 0.16 3.52 -22.78
C THR A 35 1.28 3.27 -21.77
N GLY A 36 0.98 3.32 -20.47
CA GLY A 36 1.97 3.17 -19.41
C GLY A 36 2.58 1.77 -19.33
N LEU A 37 1.79 0.74 -19.63
CA LEU A 37 2.26 -0.64 -19.67
C LEU A 37 2.91 -1.03 -21.01
N GLY A 38 2.74 -0.24 -22.05
CA GLY A 38 3.25 -0.56 -23.39
C GLY A 38 2.59 -1.80 -24.02
N VAL A 39 1.31 -2.05 -23.70
CA VAL A 39 0.58 -3.24 -24.14
C VAL A 39 -0.61 -2.87 -25.03
N HIS A 40 -1.10 -3.82 -25.80
CA HIS A 40 -2.34 -3.61 -26.55
C HIS A 40 -3.57 -3.81 -25.66
N ARG A 41 -4.60 -2.99 -25.87
CA ARG A 41 -5.88 -3.04 -25.13
C ARG A 41 -6.49 -4.47 -25.14
N GLY A 42 -6.44 -5.17 -26.27
CA GLY A 42 -6.92 -6.55 -26.39
C GLY A 42 -6.15 -7.54 -25.50
N SER A 43 -4.83 -7.36 -25.35
CA SER A 43 -4.02 -8.20 -24.45
C SER A 43 -4.38 -7.95 -23.00
N LEU A 44 -4.57 -6.69 -22.61
CA LEU A 44 -4.97 -6.32 -21.26
C LEU A 44 -6.32 -6.96 -20.89
N TYR A 45 -7.33 -6.83 -21.75
CA TYR A 45 -8.65 -7.42 -21.48
C TYR A 45 -8.65 -8.95 -21.52
N LYS A 46 -7.82 -9.56 -22.37
CA LYS A 46 -7.70 -11.01 -22.43
C LYS A 46 -7.16 -11.61 -21.14
N VAL A 47 -6.22 -10.92 -20.48
CA VAL A 47 -5.56 -11.40 -19.27
C VAL A 47 -6.36 -11.01 -18.02
N PHE A 48 -6.71 -9.74 -17.88
CA PHE A 48 -7.31 -9.22 -16.66
C PHE A 48 -8.82 -9.01 -16.73
N GLY A 49 -9.44 -9.20 -17.88
CA GLY A 49 -10.88 -9.04 -18.10
C GLY A 49 -11.36 -7.58 -18.09
N SER A 50 -10.85 -6.77 -17.18
CA SER A 50 -11.27 -5.37 -17.01
C SER A 50 -10.19 -4.53 -16.32
N LYS A 51 -10.37 -3.19 -16.28
CA LYS A 51 -9.58 -2.27 -15.42
C LYS A 51 -9.64 -2.71 -13.97
N ARG A 52 -10.84 -3.13 -13.50
CA ARG A 52 -11.03 -3.63 -12.12
C ARG A 52 -10.23 -4.90 -11.87
N GLY A 53 -10.22 -5.85 -12.80
CA GLY A 53 -9.44 -7.09 -12.66
C GLY A 53 -7.95 -6.81 -12.54
N LEU A 54 -7.41 -5.92 -13.37
CA LEU A 54 -6.02 -5.48 -13.26
C LEU A 54 -5.74 -4.74 -11.93
N TYR A 55 -6.68 -3.92 -11.47
CA TYR A 55 -6.56 -3.23 -10.19
C TYR A 55 -6.50 -4.20 -9.01
N LEU A 56 -7.36 -5.21 -8.98
CA LEU A 56 -7.34 -6.25 -7.95
C LEU A 56 -6.03 -7.05 -7.97
N ALA A 57 -5.53 -7.40 -9.16
CA ALA A 57 -4.24 -8.06 -9.30
C ALA A 57 -3.08 -7.18 -8.78
N ALA A 58 -3.10 -5.88 -9.09
CA ALA A 58 -2.13 -4.92 -8.62
C ALA A 58 -2.17 -4.74 -7.08
N LEU A 59 -3.37 -4.64 -6.51
CA LEU A 59 -3.56 -4.51 -5.07
C LEU A 59 -3.15 -5.79 -4.33
N ARG A 60 -3.52 -6.99 -4.83
CA ARG A 60 -3.09 -8.27 -4.26
C ARG A 60 -1.58 -8.38 -4.25
N ARG A 61 -0.93 -8.11 -5.38
CA ARG A 61 0.53 -8.11 -5.48
C ARG A 61 1.19 -7.15 -4.48
N HIS A 62 0.70 -5.90 -4.41
CA HIS A 62 1.22 -4.92 -3.46
C HIS A 62 1.09 -5.40 -2.01
N LEU A 63 -0.03 -6.04 -1.69
CA LEU A 63 -0.25 -6.63 -0.38
C LEU A 63 0.77 -7.75 -0.10
N ASP A 64 0.95 -8.69 -1.03
CA ASP A 64 1.84 -9.85 -0.86
C ASP A 64 3.33 -9.48 -0.83
N GLU A 65 3.76 -8.52 -1.64
CA GLU A 65 5.18 -8.19 -1.82
C GLU A 65 5.66 -7.03 -0.95
N GLU A 66 4.78 -6.15 -0.50
CA GLU A 66 5.16 -4.94 0.24
C GLU A 66 4.52 -4.87 1.62
N VAL A 67 3.19 -4.98 1.73
CA VAL A 67 2.49 -4.73 2.99
C VAL A 67 2.67 -5.87 4.00
N LEU A 68 2.45 -7.11 3.59
CA LEU A 68 2.60 -8.28 4.48
C LEU A 68 4.05 -8.50 4.91
N PRO A 69 5.06 -8.38 4.03
CA PRO A 69 6.46 -8.42 4.43
C PRO A 69 6.85 -7.30 5.40
N LEU A 70 6.34 -6.07 5.17
CA LEU A 70 6.54 -4.97 6.10
C LEU A 70 5.93 -5.28 7.47
N ALA A 71 4.68 -5.75 7.51
CA ALA A 71 4.04 -6.14 8.77
C ALA A 71 4.81 -7.25 9.49
N ALA A 72 5.38 -8.22 8.76
CA ALA A 72 6.23 -9.24 9.33
C ALA A 72 7.53 -8.66 9.92
N ALA A 73 8.20 -7.77 9.19
CA ALA A 73 9.41 -7.10 9.68
C ALA A 73 9.13 -6.23 10.92
N LEU A 74 8.00 -5.53 10.95
CA LEU A 74 7.61 -4.70 12.09
C LEU A 74 7.38 -5.52 13.37
N ARG A 75 6.95 -6.79 13.28
CA ARG A 75 6.78 -7.68 14.44
C ARG A 75 8.10 -8.04 15.13
N GLU A 76 9.22 -8.01 14.39
CA GLU A 76 10.56 -8.28 14.89
C GLU A 76 11.25 -7.04 15.49
N ALA A 77 10.56 -5.90 15.54
CA ALA A 77 11.12 -4.67 16.07
C ALA A 77 11.38 -4.76 17.58
N ASP A 78 12.53 -4.26 18.01
CA ASP A 78 12.89 -4.16 19.44
C ASP A 78 12.20 -2.97 20.10
N GLY A 79 10.90 -3.15 20.36
CA GLY A 79 10.03 -2.17 20.99
C GLY A 79 9.39 -1.17 20.02
N LEU A 80 8.47 -0.38 20.58
CA LEU A 80 7.59 0.52 19.84
C LEU A 80 8.35 1.63 19.10
N GLY A 81 9.43 2.14 19.68
CA GLY A 81 10.27 3.15 19.03
C GLY A 81 10.91 2.63 17.73
N ALA A 82 11.50 1.42 17.78
CA ALA A 82 12.09 0.77 16.62
C ALA A 82 11.02 0.46 15.55
N LEU A 83 9.83 -0.01 15.96
CA LEU A 83 8.71 -0.24 15.06
C LEU A 83 8.30 1.04 14.31
N LEU A 84 8.12 2.13 15.04
CA LEU A 84 7.74 3.41 14.44
C LEU A 84 8.81 3.97 13.51
N ALA A 85 10.09 3.84 13.87
CA ALA A 85 11.21 4.24 13.00
C ALA A 85 11.18 3.43 11.68
N GLN A 86 11.00 2.11 11.74
CA GLN A 86 10.87 1.26 10.56
C GLN A 86 9.62 1.59 9.74
N ALA A 87 8.47 1.81 10.40
CA ALA A 87 7.25 2.21 9.72
C ALA A 87 7.43 3.53 8.98
N VAL A 88 8.06 4.54 9.59
CA VAL A 88 8.37 5.83 8.95
C VAL A 88 9.34 5.64 7.77
N ALA A 89 10.42 4.87 7.93
CA ALA A 89 11.36 4.60 6.85
C ALA A 89 10.70 3.89 5.65
N ALA A 90 9.75 3.00 5.91
CA ALA A 90 8.97 2.33 4.85
C ALA A 90 8.01 3.28 4.10
N PHE A 91 7.80 4.51 4.60
CA PHE A 91 6.99 5.53 3.92
C PHE A 91 7.62 6.06 2.64
N ASP A 92 8.94 6.11 2.57
CA ASP A 92 9.68 6.53 1.38
C ASP A 92 9.83 5.40 0.36
N GLY A 93 9.21 4.25 0.66
CA GLY A 93 9.37 3.00 -0.06
C GLY A 93 8.53 2.90 -1.32
N GLY A 94 9.09 3.35 -2.44
CA GLY A 94 8.69 2.98 -3.78
C GLY A 94 7.41 3.63 -4.32
N PRO A 95 7.24 3.56 -5.65
CA PRO A 95 6.15 4.23 -6.36
C PRO A 95 4.74 3.68 -6.04
N ALA A 96 4.63 2.44 -5.55
CA ALA A 96 3.35 1.83 -5.17
C ALA A 96 2.96 2.03 -3.70
N ALA A 97 3.81 2.66 -2.88
CA ALA A 97 3.61 2.78 -1.42
C ALA A 97 2.27 3.42 -0.98
N GLY A 98 1.59 4.15 -1.85
CA GLY A 98 0.27 4.73 -1.58
C GLY A 98 -0.93 3.87 -1.99
N LEU A 99 -0.73 2.70 -2.60
CA LEU A 99 -1.82 1.95 -3.24
C LEU A 99 -2.84 1.43 -2.22
N LEU A 100 -2.40 0.88 -1.09
CA LEU A 100 -3.30 0.41 -0.04
C LEU A 100 -4.17 1.54 0.51
N LEU A 101 -3.57 2.71 0.75
CA LEU A 101 -4.27 3.88 1.29
C LEU A 101 -5.28 4.45 0.28
N SER A 102 -4.92 4.58 -1.00
CA SER A 102 -5.85 5.03 -2.02
C SER A 102 -6.99 4.03 -2.24
N ALA A 103 -6.70 2.72 -2.19
CA ALA A 103 -7.71 1.68 -2.25
C ALA A 103 -8.72 1.78 -1.09
N ALA A 104 -8.23 2.02 0.13
CA ALA A 104 -9.07 2.20 1.32
C ALA A 104 -10.03 3.38 1.16
N VAL A 105 -9.54 4.51 0.66
CA VAL A 105 -10.33 5.75 0.55
C VAL A 105 -11.28 5.72 -0.65
N GLU A 106 -10.82 5.24 -1.80
CA GLU A 106 -11.60 5.37 -3.04
C GLU A 106 -12.55 4.21 -3.29
N ARG A 107 -12.20 2.98 -2.88
CA ARG A 107 -12.88 1.79 -3.37
C ARG A 107 -13.38 0.82 -2.31
N ALA A 108 -12.73 0.71 -1.15
CA ALA A 108 -13.02 -0.32 -0.15
C ALA A 108 -14.49 -0.28 0.31
N GLY A 109 -15.09 0.89 0.44
CA GLY A 109 -16.48 1.03 0.86
C GLY A 109 -17.52 0.62 -0.19
N GLY A 110 -17.16 0.62 -1.47
CA GLY A 110 -18.06 0.31 -2.60
C GLY A 110 -17.73 -0.99 -3.33
N ASP A 111 -16.62 -1.65 -3.00
CA ASP A 111 -16.13 -2.86 -3.66
C ASP A 111 -15.68 -3.88 -2.60
N PRO A 112 -16.48 -4.93 -2.35
CA PRO A 112 -16.20 -5.90 -1.28
C PRO A 112 -14.85 -6.63 -1.43
N GLU A 113 -14.39 -6.92 -2.65
CA GLU A 113 -13.10 -7.58 -2.87
C GLU A 113 -11.93 -6.63 -2.54
N VAL A 114 -12.05 -5.36 -2.92
CA VAL A 114 -11.07 -4.33 -2.53
C VAL A 114 -11.10 -4.15 -1.02
N GLY A 115 -12.30 -4.08 -0.41
CA GLY A 115 -12.47 -3.99 1.03
C GLY A 115 -11.81 -5.13 1.80
N ALA A 116 -11.92 -6.37 1.29
CA ALA A 116 -11.29 -7.53 1.88
C ALA A 116 -9.75 -7.45 1.84
N LEU A 117 -9.17 -7.06 0.69
CA LEU A 117 -7.72 -6.90 0.53
C LEU A 117 -7.17 -5.77 1.43
N VAL A 118 -7.88 -4.65 1.49
CA VAL A 118 -7.52 -3.53 2.37
C VAL A 118 -7.58 -3.97 3.83
N GLY A 119 -8.66 -4.64 4.23
CA GLY A 119 -8.83 -5.17 5.58
C GLY A 119 -7.72 -6.14 6.00
N GLU A 120 -7.31 -7.04 5.09
CA GLU A 120 -6.18 -7.95 5.31
C GLU A 120 -4.89 -7.19 5.59
N GLY A 121 -4.56 -6.17 4.79
CA GLY A 121 -3.36 -5.37 4.97
C GLY A 121 -3.36 -4.57 6.27
N LEU A 122 -4.48 -3.92 6.59
CA LEU A 122 -4.62 -3.17 7.83
C LEU A 122 -4.52 -4.08 9.06
N ALA A 123 -5.20 -5.23 9.06
CA ALA A 123 -5.14 -6.20 10.15
C ALA A 123 -3.72 -6.75 10.38
N ALA A 124 -2.94 -6.94 9.31
CA ALA A 124 -1.55 -7.38 9.42
C ALA A 124 -0.67 -6.31 10.10
N LEU A 125 -0.87 -5.04 9.76
CA LEU A 125 -0.15 -3.90 10.35
C LEU A 125 -0.57 -3.69 11.81
N ASP A 126 -1.87 -3.73 12.12
CA ASP A 126 -2.40 -3.62 13.48
C ASP A 126 -1.85 -4.73 14.37
N GLY A 127 -1.84 -5.98 13.89
CA GLY A 127 -1.29 -7.11 14.62
C GLY A 127 0.23 -6.99 14.88
N ALA A 128 0.98 -6.31 14.02
CA ALA A 128 2.39 -6.03 14.28
C ALA A 128 2.56 -5.03 15.43
N VAL A 129 1.75 -3.98 15.45
CA VAL A 129 1.76 -2.98 16.53
C VAL A 129 1.33 -3.60 17.86
N GLU A 130 0.29 -4.44 17.87
CA GLU A 130 -0.18 -5.14 19.08
C GLU A 130 0.89 -6.07 19.65
N GLN A 131 1.59 -6.80 18.80
CA GLN A 131 2.63 -7.73 19.24
C GLN A 131 3.80 -7.01 19.90
N VAL A 132 4.24 -5.89 19.37
CA VAL A 132 5.40 -5.12 19.86
C VAL A 132 5.03 -4.18 21.01
N GLY A 133 3.85 -3.56 20.94
CA GLY A 133 3.39 -2.56 21.92
C GLY A 133 2.76 -3.14 23.19
N GLY A 134 2.57 -4.47 23.25
CA GLY A 134 1.91 -5.14 24.39
C GLY A 134 0.39 -4.95 24.41
N ASN A 135 -0.30 -5.71 25.27
CA ASN A 135 -1.76 -5.89 25.32
C ASN A 135 -2.60 -4.67 25.75
N GLY A 136 -2.24 -3.47 25.34
CA GLY A 136 -3.09 -2.30 25.54
C GLY A 136 -4.03 -2.13 24.34
N SER A 137 -5.21 -2.74 24.37
CA SER A 137 -6.18 -2.89 23.27
C SER A 137 -6.70 -1.59 22.58
N GLY A 138 -6.17 -0.43 22.90
CA GLY A 138 -6.49 0.83 22.23
C GLY A 138 -5.27 1.49 21.59
N THR A 139 -4.07 1.19 22.06
CA THR A 139 -2.84 1.87 21.64
C THR A 139 -2.45 1.48 20.21
N ALA A 140 -2.62 0.21 19.83
CA ALA A 140 -2.30 -0.29 18.50
C ALA A 140 -3.09 0.42 17.40
N GLY A 141 -4.41 0.52 17.55
CA GLY A 141 -5.27 1.22 16.58
C GLY A 141 -4.94 2.71 16.47
N VAL A 142 -4.62 3.37 17.61
CA VAL A 142 -4.20 4.79 17.61
C VAL A 142 -2.87 4.96 16.88
N LEU A 143 -1.90 4.07 17.12
CA LEU A 143 -0.59 4.14 16.46
C LEU A 143 -0.70 3.84 14.96
N ALA A 144 -1.45 2.82 14.57
CA ALA A 144 -1.71 2.52 13.17
C ALA A 144 -2.38 3.68 12.45
N ALA A 145 -3.40 4.29 13.08
CA ALA A 145 -4.06 5.49 12.56
C ALA A 145 -3.09 6.68 12.46
N THR A 146 -2.19 6.85 13.43
CA THR A 146 -1.16 7.90 13.40
C THR A 146 -0.21 7.69 12.22
N VAL A 147 0.28 6.46 12.03
CA VAL A 147 1.15 6.11 10.90
C VAL A 147 0.46 6.37 9.57
N LEU A 148 -0.81 5.96 9.41
CA LEU A 148 -1.60 6.24 8.21
C LEU A 148 -1.82 7.75 8.00
N GLY A 149 -2.10 8.49 9.07
CA GLY A 149 -2.25 9.95 9.05
C GLY A 149 -0.97 10.67 8.61
N LEU A 150 0.20 10.20 9.04
CA LEU A 150 1.51 10.71 8.59
C LEU A 150 1.71 10.48 7.09
N ARG A 151 1.36 9.30 6.58
CA ARG A 151 1.38 9.01 5.14
C ARG A 151 0.50 9.96 4.34
N LEU A 152 -0.72 10.16 4.79
CA LEU A 152 -1.66 11.06 4.11
C LEU A 152 -1.12 12.49 4.05
N ARG A 153 -0.53 12.99 5.14
CA ARG A 153 0.09 14.32 5.21
C ARG A 153 1.29 14.45 4.29
N ALA A 154 2.19 13.46 4.28
CA ALA A 154 3.34 13.44 3.38
C ALA A 154 2.90 13.47 1.90
N ARG A 155 1.90 12.68 1.54
CA ARG A 155 1.33 12.67 0.18
C ARG A 155 0.68 14.01 -0.22
N ALA A 156 0.10 14.72 0.73
CA ALA A 156 -0.48 16.04 0.52
C ALA A 156 0.58 17.18 0.46
N GLY A 157 1.87 16.87 0.58
CA GLY A 157 2.94 17.88 0.67
C GLY A 157 2.89 18.69 1.97
N ALA A 158 2.02 18.32 2.91
CA ALA A 158 1.97 18.92 4.23
C ALA A 158 3.06 18.26 5.07
N GLY A 159 4.13 18.97 5.41
CA GLY A 159 5.22 18.44 6.21
C GLY A 159 4.72 17.63 7.41
N GLY A 160 5.23 16.41 7.57
CA GLY A 160 4.96 15.55 8.70
C GLY A 160 5.87 15.90 9.88
N PRO A 161 5.56 15.42 11.10
CA PRO A 161 6.52 15.46 12.18
C PRO A 161 7.78 14.72 11.75
N SER A 162 8.94 15.21 12.17
CA SER A 162 10.21 14.53 11.92
C SER A 162 10.19 13.12 12.55
N ALA A 163 11.02 12.21 12.03
CA ALA A 163 11.20 10.90 12.65
C ALA A 163 11.51 11.03 14.14
N ASP A 164 12.33 12.02 14.53
CA ASP A 164 12.66 12.30 15.95
C ASP A 164 11.44 12.68 16.77
N ALA A 165 10.51 13.46 16.22
CA ALA A 165 9.28 13.82 16.93
C ALA A 165 8.34 12.61 17.13
N VAL A 166 8.30 11.69 16.16
CA VAL A 166 7.54 10.44 16.25
C VAL A 166 8.17 9.52 17.29
N LEU A 167 9.50 9.41 17.31
CA LEU A 167 10.24 8.62 18.30
C LEU A 167 10.05 9.19 19.72
N ALA A 168 10.19 10.52 19.90
CA ALA A 168 9.96 11.17 21.19
C ALA A 168 8.51 11.05 21.68
N PHE A 169 7.54 10.90 20.79
CA PHE A 169 6.16 10.58 21.14
C PHE A 169 6.03 9.13 21.60
N ALA A 170 6.64 8.19 20.87
CA ALA A 170 6.62 6.76 21.21
C ALA A 170 7.20 6.49 22.60
N GLU A 171 8.34 7.13 22.95
CA GLU A 171 8.97 7.02 24.27
C GLU A 171 8.09 7.53 25.44
N ARG A 172 7.12 8.40 25.14
CA ARG A 172 6.18 8.93 26.14
C ARG A 172 4.92 8.08 26.33
N VAL A 173 4.61 7.24 25.37
CA VAL A 173 3.37 6.44 25.33
C VAL A 173 3.63 4.96 25.65
N GLY A 174 4.88 4.50 25.51
CA GLY A 174 5.34 3.15 25.89
C GLY A 174 5.91 3.17 27.29
#